data_44bb838b45b19f4c6690e13ee12047e1
#
_entry.id   44bb838b45b19f4c6690e13ee12047e1
#
_cell.length_a   1.000
_cell.length_b   1.000
_cell.length_c   1.000
_cell.angle_alpha   90.00
_cell.angle_beta   90.00
_cell.angle_gamma   90.00
#
_symmetry.space_group_name_H-M   'P 1'
#
loop_
_entity.id
_entity.type
_entity.pdbx_description
1 polymer ?
#
loop_
_entity_poly.entity_id
_entity_poly.type
_entity_poly.pdbx_seq_one_letter_code
_entity_poly.pdbx_strand_id
1 'polypeptide(L)'
;MQDGVRGHSPARRVSPALILWVLGLTTFFPTYTSAAPLDKPVSKPGMDDKPGLAEEQILSTTDKITQPVDTDAEAMRHNDLGVAFVFKGDLGQAIDEFKHALRLQPNYFAAHLNLANTLLDVGRNDAAMVEFKEALRLKPDDPKTHNDLGVALKEMGNLEGAIAEFRTVLRHNPSDVNAHNNLGVSLKAMGDLDGAIAEYRTAASLQPNDVNAHFNLGLGLMEKRQPEAAVSEFRTALHLRPNDAKIRLNLGNALAGMGQRMEAAQELRQYLRLELDTPANRRWLEQAEAKLRELEMP
;
A
#
# COMPACT_ATOMS: atom_id res chain seq x y z
N MET A 1 14.75 -12.80 39.79
CA MET A 1 14.98 -11.41 39.35
C MET A 1 14.68 -11.37 37.86
N GLN A 2 13.54 -10.81 37.56
CA GLN A 2 13.01 -10.66 36.18
C GLN A 2 13.50 -9.33 35.64
N ASP A 3 14.13 -9.31 34.47
CA ASP A 3 14.32 -8.11 33.70
C ASP A 3 13.77 -8.34 32.29
N GLY A 4 12.66 -7.65 32.03
CA GLY A 4 11.96 -7.69 30.77
C GLY A 4 12.65 -6.83 29.70
N VAL A 5 13.00 -7.46 28.62
CA VAL A 5 13.45 -6.78 27.38
C VAL A 5 12.21 -6.48 26.55
N ARG A 6 11.80 -5.21 26.54
CA ARG A 6 10.81 -4.67 25.59
C ARG A 6 11.46 -4.57 24.21
N GLY A 7 11.11 -5.48 23.30
CA GLY A 7 11.46 -5.39 21.91
C GLY A 7 10.70 -4.25 21.22
N HIS A 8 11.41 -3.21 20.81
CA HIS A 8 10.90 -2.22 19.87
C HIS A 8 10.89 -2.85 18.48
N SER A 9 9.71 -3.07 17.95
CA SER A 9 9.51 -3.43 16.53
C SER A 9 9.91 -2.22 15.67
N PRO A 10 10.78 -2.37 14.66
CA PRO A 10 11.11 -1.25 13.77
C PRO A 10 9.90 -0.92 12.92
N ALA A 11 9.52 0.37 12.90
CA ALA A 11 8.50 0.91 12.03
C ALA A 11 8.79 0.51 10.56
N ARG A 12 7.88 -0.27 9.95
CA ARG A 12 7.94 -0.61 8.53
C ARG A 12 7.84 0.69 7.73
N ARG A 13 8.85 0.98 6.93
CA ARG A 13 8.80 2.06 5.94
C ARG A 13 7.71 1.73 4.93
N VAL A 14 6.76 2.63 4.77
CA VAL A 14 5.71 2.57 3.75
C VAL A 14 6.41 2.43 2.39
N SER A 15 6.06 1.38 1.65
CA SER A 15 6.63 1.13 0.33
C SER A 15 6.20 2.23 -0.65
N PRO A 16 7.11 2.84 -1.42
CA PRO A 16 6.79 3.89 -2.38
C PRO A 16 5.81 3.47 -3.48
N ALA A 17 5.57 2.18 -3.66
CA ALA A 17 4.66 1.66 -4.68
C ALA A 17 3.17 1.93 -4.39
N LEU A 18 2.78 2.25 -3.15
CA LEU A 18 1.40 2.64 -2.81
C LEU A 18 1.08 4.10 -3.16
N ILE A 19 2.11 4.91 -3.44
CA ILE A 19 1.99 6.36 -3.60
C ILE A 19 1.44 6.77 -4.98
N LEU A 20 1.53 5.93 -6.00
CA LEU A 20 1.26 6.34 -7.39
C LEU A 20 -0.18 6.13 -7.88
N TRP A 21 -1.10 5.58 -7.07
CA TRP A 21 -2.45 5.20 -7.54
C TRP A 21 -3.60 6.08 -7.04
N VAL A 22 -3.35 7.11 -6.23
CA VAL A 22 -4.42 8.00 -5.69
C VAL A 22 -4.54 9.34 -6.44
N LEU A 23 -3.64 9.66 -7.38
CA LEU A 23 -3.66 10.95 -8.08
C LEU A 23 -4.45 10.90 -9.39
N GLY A 24 -5.75 10.63 -9.30
CA GLY A 24 -6.73 10.94 -10.35
C GLY A 24 -7.46 12.25 -10.09
N LEU A 25 -6.79 13.29 -9.58
CA LEU A 25 -7.38 14.62 -9.39
C LEU A 25 -6.72 15.62 -10.31
N THR A 26 -7.48 16.02 -11.34
CA THR A 26 -7.20 17.20 -12.16
C THR A 26 -7.21 18.45 -11.27
N THR A 27 -6.11 19.16 -11.34
CA THR A 27 -5.83 20.41 -10.62
C THR A 27 -6.80 21.52 -11.02
N PHE A 28 -7.58 22.00 -10.05
CA PHE A 28 -8.12 23.35 -10.08
C PHE A 28 -7.79 24.00 -8.74
N PHE A 29 -6.71 24.77 -8.70
CA PHE A 29 -6.43 25.71 -7.61
C PHE A 29 -6.90 27.10 -8.05
N PRO A 30 -7.82 27.74 -7.31
CA PRO A 30 -7.99 29.19 -7.43
C PRO A 30 -6.86 29.88 -6.68
N THR A 31 -6.11 30.70 -7.38
CA THR A 31 -5.08 31.58 -6.84
C THR A 31 -5.69 32.61 -5.90
N TYR A 32 -5.38 32.53 -4.61
CA TYR A 32 -5.60 33.61 -3.66
C TYR A 32 -4.53 34.68 -3.88
N THR A 33 -4.93 35.82 -4.41
CA THR A 33 -4.13 37.04 -4.49
C THR A 33 -4.07 37.71 -3.11
N SER A 34 -2.86 38.09 -2.75
CA SER A 34 -2.38 38.95 -1.66
C SER A 34 -3.36 40.01 -1.16
N ALA A 35 -3.54 40.04 0.18
CA ALA A 35 -4.19 41.11 0.87
C ALA A 35 -3.25 42.35 0.93
N ALA A 36 -3.77 43.53 0.51
CA ALA A 36 -3.13 44.80 0.63
C ALA A 36 -3.27 45.36 2.08
N PRO A 37 -2.35 46.24 2.54
CA PRO A 37 -2.35 46.74 3.92
C PRO A 37 -3.43 47.78 4.14
N LEU A 38 -4.07 47.71 5.32
CA LEU A 38 -5.00 48.65 5.87
C LEU A 38 -4.23 49.84 6.48
N ASP A 39 -4.27 50.99 5.83
CA ASP A 39 -3.97 52.29 6.42
C ASP A 39 -4.93 53.35 5.84
N LYS A 40 -5.96 53.69 6.61
CA LYS A 40 -6.64 55.00 6.60
C LYS A 40 -7.47 55.17 7.88
N PRO A 41 -7.42 56.35 8.52
CA PRO A 41 -8.14 56.58 9.78
C PRO A 41 -9.62 56.78 9.55
N VAL A 42 -10.43 56.14 10.43
CA VAL A 42 -11.89 56.22 10.41
C VAL A 42 -12.33 57.58 10.99
N SER A 43 -12.96 58.39 10.13
CA SER A 43 -13.75 59.57 10.55
C SER A 43 -15.07 59.11 11.14
N LYS A 44 -15.46 59.66 12.31
CA LYS A 44 -16.74 59.38 12.96
C LYS A 44 -17.91 59.85 12.08
N PRO A 45 -18.90 59.01 11.81
CA PRO A 45 -20.16 59.48 11.23
C PRO A 45 -21.09 60.00 12.32
N GLY A 46 -21.80 61.08 11.98
CA GLY A 46 -22.82 61.67 12.80
C GLY A 46 -24.02 60.76 13.04
N MET A 47 -24.60 60.93 14.22
CA MET A 47 -25.85 60.32 14.60
C MET A 47 -27.00 60.81 13.67
N ASP A 48 -27.48 59.92 12.79
CA ASP A 48 -28.84 60.03 12.27
C ASP A 48 -29.59 58.75 12.63
N ASP A 49 -30.53 58.92 13.58
CA ASP A 49 -31.46 57.89 14.05
C ASP A 49 -32.38 57.43 12.90
N LYS A 50 -32.11 56.24 12.38
CA LYS A 50 -33.13 55.40 11.70
C LYS A 50 -33.10 53.98 12.29
N PRO A 51 -34.09 53.56 13.08
CA PRO A 51 -34.11 52.25 13.76
C PRO A 51 -34.49 51.06 12.87
N GLY A 52 -34.28 51.11 11.57
CA GLY A 52 -34.61 50.03 10.67
C GLY A 52 -33.40 49.27 10.06
N LEU A 53 -32.23 49.91 10.02
CA LEU A 53 -31.05 49.33 9.34
C LEU A 53 -30.21 48.36 10.17
N ALA A 54 -30.32 48.45 11.50
CA ALA A 54 -29.61 47.58 12.43
C ALA A 54 -30.26 46.18 12.51
N GLU A 55 -31.58 46.10 12.46
CA GLU A 55 -32.29 44.81 12.45
C GLU A 55 -32.10 44.03 11.16
N GLU A 56 -32.08 44.69 9.98
CA GLU A 56 -31.80 44.03 8.71
C GLU A 56 -30.37 43.52 8.61
N GLN A 57 -29.39 44.26 9.18
CA GLN A 57 -27.97 43.78 9.22
C GLN A 57 -27.77 42.65 10.23
N ILE A 58 -28.49 42.64 11.35
CA ILE A 58 -28.45 41.56 12.34
C ILE A 58 -29.14 40.31 11.75
N LEU A 59 -30.27 40.44 11.07
CA LEU A 59 -30.93 39.35 10.37
C LEU A 59 -30.06 38.77 9.24
N SER A 60 -29.41 39.61 8.45
CA SER A 60 -28.50 39.14 7.37
C SER A 60 -27.22 38.48 7.89
N THR A 61 -26.78 38.81 9.10
CA THR A 61 -25.63 38.17 9.75
C THR A 61 -26.06 36.88 10.48
N THR A 62 -27.25 36.83 11.06
CA THR A 62 -27.79 35.58 11.63
C THR A 62 -28.11 34.54 10.58
N ASP A 63 -28.61 34.92 9.40
CA ASP A 63 -28.82 34.01 8.28
C ASP A 63 -27.51 33.43 7.72
N LYS A 64 -26.38 34.13 7.83
CA LYS A 64 -25.07 33.59 7.48
C LYS A 64 -24.50 32.64 8.54
N ILE A 65 -24.95 32.75 9.79
CA ILE A 65 -24.54 31.88 10.90
C ILE A 65 -25.39 30.60 10.95
N THR A 66 -26.58 30.62 10.34
CA THR A 66 -27.55 29.49 10.33
C THR A 66 -27.55 28.71 9.00
N GLN A 67 -26.58 28.88 8.12
CA GLN A 67 -26.45 27.89 7.03
C GLN A 67 -26.13 26.55 7.68
N PRO A 68 -26.89 25.49 7.41
CA PRO A 68 -26.58 24.18 7.91
C PRO A 68 -25.15 23.84 7.42
N VAL A 69 -24.27 23.53 8.36
CA VAL A 69 -22.94 23.05 8.02
C VAL A 69 -23.15 21.87 7.09
N ASP A 70 -22.59 21.94 5.88
CA ASP A 70 -22.61 20.83 4.96
C ASP A 70 -21.73 19.71 5.56
N THR A 71 -22.42 18.85 6.33
CA THR A 71 -21.77 17.75 7.06
C THR A 71 -21.03 16.80 6.12
N ASP A 72 -21.51 16.69 4.87
CA ASP A 72 -20.86 15.85 3.85
C ASP A 72 -19.56 16.49 3.38
N ALA A 73 -19.55 17.80 3.09
CA ALA A 73 -18.32 18.52 2.74
C ALA A 73 -17.31 18.51 3.89
N GLU A 74 -17.78 18.60 5.15
CA GLU A 74 -16.90 18.54 6.32
C GLU A 74 -16.35 17.12 6.53
N ALA A 75 -17.15 16.07 6.34
CA ALA A 75 -16.70 14.69 6.38
C ALA A 75 -15.62 14.42 5.30
N MET A 76 -15.82 14.94 4.09
CA MET A 76 -14.82 14.84 3.01
C MET A 76 -13.51 15.52 3.39
N ARG A 77 -13.56 16.74 3.96
CA ARG A 77 -12.33 17.44 4.40
C ARG A 77 -11.57 16.66 5.46
N HIS A 78 -12.26 16.06 6.43
CA HIS A 78 -11.62 15.21 7.44
C HIS A 78 -11.01 13.96 6.82
N ASN A 79 -11.69 13.31 5.88
CA ASN A 79 -11.11 12.19 5.14
C ASN A 79 -9.82 12.60 4.39
N ASP A 80 -9.84 13.72 3.66
CA ASP A 80 -8.69 14.20 2.90
C ASP A 80 -7.52 14.61 3.82
N LEU A 81 -7.84 15.19 4.97
CA LEU A 81 -6.83 15.50 6.00
C LEU A 81 -6.22 14.22 6.58
N GLY A 82 -7.04 13.20 6.84
CA GLY A 82 -6.57 11.87 7.24
C GLY A 82 -5.60 11.26 6.21
N VAL A 83 -5.96 11.32 4.93
CA VAL A 83 -5.07 10.88 3.83
C VAL A 83 -3.75 11.67 3.84
N ALA A 84 -3.80 13.00 4.02
CA ALA A 84 -2.59 13.82 4.11
C ALA A 84 -1.68 13.43 5.30
N PHE A 85 -2.26 13.05 6.45
CA PHE A 85 -1.50 12.55 7.59
C PHE A 85 -0.87 11.17 7.32
N VAL A 86 -1.56 10.27 6.60
CA VAL A 86 -0.96 9.00 6.16
C VAL A 86 0.30 9.26 5.32
N PHE A 87 0.25 10.21 4.35
CA PHE A 87 1.42 10.57 3.55
C PHE A 87 2.59 11.15 4.38
N LYS A 88 2.29 11.83 5.48
CA LYS A 88 3.32 12.34 6.42
C LYS A 88 3.85 11.26 7.36
N GLY A 89 3.21 10.09 7.45
CA GLY A 89 3.52 9.03 8.41
C GLY A 89 2.90 9.24 9.79
N ASP A 90 2.03 10.25 9.96
CA ASP A 90 1.36 10.57 11.23
C ASP A 90 0.08 9.74 11.38
N LEU A 91 0.23 8.41 11.43
CA LEU A 91 -0.88 7.46 11.39
C LEU A 91 -1.89 7.64 12.53
N GLY A 92 -1.45 8.12 13.69
CA GLY A 92 -2.34 8.42 14.82
C GLY A 92 -3.33 9.53 14.48
N GLN A 93 -2.84 10.67 13.93
CA GLN A 93 -3.69 11.77 13.50
C GLN A 93 -4.59 11.36 12.33
N ALA A 94 -4.08 10.56 11.40
CA ALA A 94 -4.89 10.02 10.30
C ALA A 94 -6.12 9.23 10.81
N ILE A 95 -5.92 8.34 11.78
CA ILE A 95 -7.01 7.57 12.42
C ILE A 95 -8.05 8.49 13.06
N ASP A 96 -7.61 9.54 13.76
CA ASP A 96 -8.52 10.47 14.42
C ASP A 96 -9.35 11.26 13.39
N GLU A 97 -8.74 11.68 12.30
CA GLU A 97 -9.41 12.39 11.21
C GLU A 97 -10.42 11.49 10.47
N PHE A 98 -10.06 10.26 10.12
CA PHE A 98 -11.01 9.32 9.52
C PHE A 98 -12.19 9.02 10.44
N LYS A 99 -11.97 8.86 11.75
CA LYS A 99 -13.04 8.70 12.72
C LYS A 99 -13.91 9.96 12.82
N HIS A 100 -13.33 11.14 12.65
CA HIS A 100 -14.10 12.38 12.60
C HIS A 100 -15.02 12.39 11.37
N ALA A 101 -14.47 12.06 10.19
CA ALA A 101 -15.25 11.92 8.97
C ALA A 101 -16.44 10.94 9.17
N LEU A 102 -16.20 9.79 9.83
CA LEU A 102 -17.23 8.78 10.09
C LEU A 102 -18.24 9.19 11.17
N ARG A 103 -17.90 10.09 12.10
CA ARG A 103 -18.89 10.69 13.03
C ARG A 103 -19.85 11.63 12.31
N LEU A 104 -19.34 12.36 11.31
CA LEU A 104 -20.16 13.25 10.49
C LEU A 104 -21.00 12.48 9.47
N GLN A 105 -20.39 11.48 8.82
CA GLN A 105 -21.03 10.66 7.80
C GLN A 105 -20.73 9.17 8.04
N PRO A 106 -21.57 8.47 8.84
CA PRO A 106 -21.34 7.06 9.20
C PRO A 106 -21.30 6.06 8.03
N ASN A 107 -21.85 6.42 6.87
CA ASN A 107 -21.85 5.60 5.66
C ASN A 107 -20.81 6.09 4.63
N TYR A 108 -19.72 6.74 5.07
CA TYR A 108 -18.69 7.21 4.17
C TYR A 108 -17.70 6.09 3.81
N PHE A 109 -17.97 5.42 2.70
CA PHE A 109 -17.20 4.27 2.20
C PHE A 109 -15.67 4.52 2.20
N ALA A 110 -15.24 5.66 1.64
CA ALA A 110 -13.80 5.94 1.52
C ALA A 110 -13.13 6.10 2.89
N ALA A 111 -13.81 6.70 3.87
CA ALA A 111 -13.28 6.86 5.22
C ALA A 111 -13.17 5.52 5.96
N HIS A 112 -14.13 4.60 5.80
CA HIS A 112 -14.00 3.23 6.33
C HIS A 112 -12.81 2.50 5.74
N LEU A 113 -12.64 2.53 4.41
CA LEU A 113 -11.53 1.87 3.73
C LEU A 113 -10.17 2.45 4.15
N ASN A 114 -10.06 3.78 4.20
CA ASN A 114 -8.83 4.46 4.61
C ASN A 114 -8.50 4.17 6.08
N LEU A 115 -9.50 4.18 6.96
CA LEU A 115 -9.34 3.83 8.37
C LEU A 115 -8.89 2.39 8.53
N ALA A 116 -9.49 1.43 7.80
CA ALA A 116 -9.13 0.03 7.84
C ALA A 116 -7.64 -0.16 7.49
N ASN A 117 -7.19 0.39 6.36
CA ASN A 117 -5.80 0.30 5.92
C ASN A 117 -4.84 0.95 6.94
N THR A 118 -5.18 2.13 7.45
CA THR A 118 -4.34 2.83 8.46
C THR A 118 -4.27 2.04 9.78
N LEU A 119 -5.36 1.39 10.18
CA LEU A 119 -5.37 0.53 11.37
C LEU A 119 -4.48 -0.71 11.20
N LEU A 120 -4.40 -1.29 10.00
CA LEU A 120 -3.45 -2.36 9.68
C LEU A 120 -2.01 -1.88 9.82
N ASP A 121 -1.69 -0.72 9.28
CA ASP A 121 -0.34 -0.15 9.33
C ASP A 121 0.16 0.05 10.77
N VAL A 122 -0.74 0.31 11.72
CA VAL A 122 -0.41 0.40 13.16
C VAL A 122 -0.62 -0.93 13.93
N GLY A 123 -0.92 -2.03 13.24
CA GLY A 123 -1.08 -3.37 13.84
C GLY A 123 -2.39 -3.58 14.60
N ARG A 124 -3.40 -2.72 14.38
CA ARG A 124 -4.72 -2.84 15.03
C ARG A 124 -5.67 -3.68 14.19
N ASN A 125 -5.30 -4.93 13.96
CA ASN A 125 -5.93 -5.82 12.98
C ASN A 125 -7.44 -6.04 13.21
N ASP A 126 -7.85 -6.30 14.47
CA ASP A 126 -9.28 -6.53 14.76
C ASP A 126 -10.15 -5.31 14.43
N ALA A 127 -9.65 -4.11 14.74
CA ALA A 127 -10.35 -2.88 14.40
C ALA A 127 -10.41 -2.65 12.89
N ALA A 128 -9.33 -2.96 12.16
CA ALA A 128 -9.30 -2.89 10.70
C ALA A 128 -10.34 -3.81 10.05
N MET A 129 -10.49 -5.04 10.58
CA MET A 129 -11.49 -5.99 10.08
C MET A 129 -12.93 -5.50 10.24
N VAL A 130 -13.23 -4.71 11.30
CA VAL A 130 -14.55 -4.10 11.48
C VAL A 130 -14.78 -3.06 10.37
N GLU A 131 -13.82 -2.22 10.11
CA GLU A 131 -13.93 -1.16 9.11
C GLU A 131 -14.00 -1.72 7.67
N PHE A 132 -13.27 -2.80 7.35
CA PHE A 132 -13.43 -3.50 6.08
C PHE A 132 -14.84 -4.08 5.90
N LYS A 133 -15.41 -4.67 6.95
CA LYS A 133 -16.80 -5.17 6.91
C LYS A 133 -17.80 -4.06 6.63
N GLU A 134 -17.63 -2.89 7.25
CA GLU A 134 -18.49 -1.74 6.98
C GLU A 134 -18.30 -1.20 5.55
N ALA A 135 -17.06 -1.12 5.06
CA ALA A 135 -16.81 -0.75 3.67
C ALA A 135 -17.50 -1.72 2.70
N LEU A 136 -17.39 -3.04 2.91
CA LEU A 136 -18.06 -4.04 2.08
C LEU A 136 -19.59 -4.08 2.27
N ARG A 137 -20.11 -3.71 3.44
CA ARG A 137 -21.55 -3.51 3.62
C ARG A 137 -22.07 -2.38 2.72
N LEU A 138 -21.28 -1.31 2.56
CA LEU A 138 -21.62 -0.15 1.72
C LEU A 138 -21.43 -0.43 0.22
N LYS A 139 -20.34 -1.14 -0.13
CA LYS A 139 -20.02 -1.55 -1.51
C LYS A 139 -19.58 -3.02 -1.54
N PRO A 140 -20.53 -3.96 -1.64
CA PRO A 140 -20.25 -5.39 -1.53
C PRO A 140 -19.31 -5.95 -2.61
N ASP A 141 -19.24 -5.31 -3.77
CA ASP A 141 -18.49 -5.78 -4.92
C ASP A 141 -17.29 -4.89 -5.26
N ASP A 142 -16.81 -4.05 -4.30
CA ASP A 142 -15.66 -3.18 -4.56
C ASP A 142 -14.35 -4.00 -4.65
N PRO A 143 -13.75 -4.13 -5.86
CA PRO A 143 -12.59 -5.01 -6.04
C PRO A 143 -11.38 -4.56 -5.22
N LYS A 144 -11.23 -3.25 -5.01
CA LYS A 144 -10.14 -2.70 -4.21
C LYS A 144 -10.26 -3.13 -2.75
N THR A 145 -11.46 -3.02 -2.16
CA THR A 145 -11.71 -3.42 -0.77
C THR A 145 -11.47 -4.92 -0.58
N HIS A 146 -11.93 -5.76 -1.51
CA HIS A 146 -11.66 -7.21 -1.48
C HIS A 146 -10.16 -7.50 -1.57
N ASN A 147 -9.43 -6.82 -2.46
CA ASN A 147 -7.98 -7.00 -2.55
C ASN A 147 -7.27 -6.57 -1.26
N ASP A 148 -7.57 -5.41 -0.71
CA ASP A 148 -6.97 -4.89 0.51
C ASP A 148 -7.28 -5.81 1.70
N LEU A 149 -8.52 -6.28 1.83
CA LEU A 149 -8.93 -7.28 2.83
C LEU A 149 -8.19 -8.60 2.64
N GLY A 150 -8.06 -9.09 1.40
CA GLY A 150 -7.29 -10.29 1.10
C GLY A 150 -5.83 -10.19 1.52
N VAL A 151 -5.19 -9.05 1.27
CA VAL A 151 -3.81 -8.77 1.72
C VAL A 151 -3.74 -8.76 3.24
N ALA A 152 -4.68 -8.10 3.93
CA ALA A 152 -4.76 -8.05 5.38
C ALA A 152 -4.89 -9.45 5.98
N LEU A 153 -5.82 -10.25 5.47
CA LEU A 153 -6.05 -11.63 5.93
C LEU A 153 -4.81 -12.51 5.73
N LYS A 154 -4.12 -12.38 4.61
CA LYS A 154 -2.86 -13.07 4.34
C LYS A 154 -1.78 -12.71 5.37
N GLU A 155 -1.61 -11.43 5.70
CA GLU A 155 -0.64 -10.97 6.69
C GLU A 155 -0.97 -11.43 8.11
N MET A 156 -2.25 -11.60 8.41
CA MET A 156 -2.74 -12.19 9.65
C MET A 156 -2.65 -13.73 9.67
N GLY A 157 -2.23 -14.37 8.59
CA GLY A 157 -2.13 -15.83 8.46
C GLY A 157 -3.44 -16.53 8.13
N ASN A 158 -4.54 -15.81 7.90
CA ASN A 158 -5.80 -16.38 7.43
C ASN A 158 -5.76 -16.54 5.92
N LEU A 159 -5.06 -17.59 5.47
CA LEU A 159 -4.81 -17.83 4.05
C LEU A 159 -6.09 -18.22 3.29
N GLU A 160 -6.98 -18.99 3.92
CA GLU A 160 -8.27 -19.37 3.33
C GLU A 160 -9.14 -18.14 3.05
N GLY A 161 -9.23 -17.25 4.02
CA GLY A 161 -9.94 -15.99 3.86
C GLY A 161 -9.34 -15.14 2.75
N ALA A 162 -8.01 -14.99 2.72
CA ALA A 162 -7.31 -14.24 1.67
C ALA A 162 -7.59 -14.79 0.26
N ILE A 163 -7.54 -16.11 0.10
CA ILE A 163 -7.85 -16.78 -1.16
C ILE A 163 -9.28 -16.50 -1.60
N ALA A 164 -10.24 -16.54 -0.67
CA ALA A 164 -11.63 -16.25 -0.98
C ALA A 164 -11.83 -14.81 -1.49
N GLU A 165 -11.15 -13.85 -0.85
CA GLU A 165 -11.22 -12.45 -1.24
C GLU A 165 -10.57 -12.21 -2.62
N PHE A 166 -9.37 -12.75 -2.89
CA PHE A 166 -8.73 -12.62 -4.21
C PHE A 166 -9.54 -13.30 -5.32
N ARG A 167 -10.15 -14.44 -5.04
CA ARG A 167 -11.10 -15.08 -6.00
C ARG A 167 -12.33 -14.21 -6.25
N THR A 168 -12.78 -13.45 -5.26
CA THR A 168 -13.87 -12.49 -5.47
C THR A 168 -13.44 -11.38 -6.41
N VAL A 169 -12.24 -10.80 -6.24
CA VAL A 169 -11.69 -9.83 -7.21
C VAL A 169 -11.67 -10.43 -8.62
N LEU A 170 -11.16 -11.65 -8.77
CA LEU A 170 -11.04 -12.30 -10.08
C LEU A 170 -12.36 -12.69 -10.73
N ARG A 171 -13.43 -12.89 -9.95
CA ARG A 171 -14.79 -13.06 -10.51
C ARG A 171 -15.30 -11.79 -11.19
N HIS A 172 -14.97 -10.60 -10.65
CA HIS A 172 -15.36 -9.32 -11.22
C HIS A 172 -14.38 -8.85 -12.31
N ASN A 173 -13.10 -9.08 -12.11
CA ASN A 173 -12.05 -8.75 -13.08
C ASN A 173 -11.07 -9.93 -13.28
N PRO A 174 -11.37 -10.85 -14.20
CA PRO A 174 -10.52 -12.02 -14.49
C PRO A 174 -9.11 -11.68 -15.01
N SER A 175 -8.84 -10.41 -15.32
CA SER A 175 -7.55 -9.94 -15.82
C SER A 175 -6.77 -9.12 -14.80
N ASP A 176 -7.16 -9.16 -13.52
CA ASP A 176 -6.45 -8.44 -12.46
C ASP A 176 -5.14 -9.15 -12.10
N VAL A 177 -4.03 -8.59 -12.59
CA VAL A 177 -2.68 -9.14 -12.41
C VAL A 177 -2.28 -9.19 -10.93
N ASN A 178 -2.66 -8.18 -10.15
CA ASN A 178 -2.35 -8.13 -8.72
C ASN A 178 -3.10 -9.21 -7.95
N ALA A 179 -4.37 -9.42 -8.27
CA ALA A 179 -5.18 -10.46 -7.64
C ALA A 179 -4.64 -11.87 -7.98
N HIS A 180 -4.23 -12.13 -9.23
CA HIS A 180 -3.56 -13.38 -9.60
C HIS A 180 -2.25 -13.58 -8.83
N ASN A 181 -1.40 -12.58 -8.76
CA ASN A 181 -0.15 -12.64 -7.99
C ASN A 181 -0.41 -12.91 -6.49
N ASN A 182 -1.34 -12.19 -5.88
CA ASN A 182 -1.67 -12.33 -4.46
C ASN A 182 -2.31 -13.69 -4.15
N LEU A 183 -3.20 -14.16 -5.04
CA LEU A 183 -3.79 -15.50 -4.96
C LEU A 183 -2.70 -16.57 -5.03
N GLY A 184 -1.78 -16.46 -5.99
CA GLY A 184 -0.65 -17.37 -6.12
C GLY A 184 0.23 -17.41 -4.87
N VAL A 185 0.55 -16.25 -4.28
CA VAL A 185 1.31 -16.17 -3.01
C VAL A 185 0.57 -16.87 -1.87
N SER A 186 -0.74 -16.69 -1.78
CA SER A 186 -1.57 -17.30 -0.73
C SER A 186 -1.69 -18.82 -0.91
N LEU A 187 -1.89 -19.28 -2.15
CA LEU A 187 -1.93 -20.71 -2.49
C LEU A 187 -0.59 -21.39 -2.18
N LYS A 188 0.54 -20.76 -2.54
CA LYS A 188 1.87 -21.28 -2.20
C LYS A 188 2.06 -21.41 -0.70
N ALA A 189 1.64 -20.39 0.07
CA ALA A 189 1.71 -20.42 1.54
C ALA A 189 0.86 -21.52 2.17
N MET A 190 -0.26 -21.92 1.51
CA MET A 190 -1.08 -23.09 1.88
C MET A 190 -0.51 -24.44 1.41
N GLY A 191 0.55 -24.44 0.62
CA GLY A 191 1.14 -25.67 0.06
C GLY A 191 0.58 -26.08 -1.30
N ASP A 192 -0.38 -25.35 -1.88
CA ASP A 192 -0.86 -25.56 -3.23
C ASP A 192 0.08 -24.89 -4.24
N LEU A 193 1.21 -25.56 -4.47
CA LEU A 193 2.27 -25.07 -5.35
C LEU A 193 1.84 -25.07 -6.81
N ASP A 194 1.02 -26.04 -7.23
CA ASP A 194 0.54 -26.14 -8.62
C ASP A 194 -0.45 -25.02 -8.92
N GLY A 195 -1.39 -24.77 -8.02
CA GLY A 195 -2.31 -23.64 -8.11
C GLY A 195 -1.54 -22.31 -8.15
N ALA A 196 -0.56 -22.13 -7.29
CA ALA A 196 0.25 -20.91 -7.26
C ALA A 196 0.98 -20.66 -8.60
N ILE A 197 1.62 -21.70 -9.17
CA ILE A 197 2.31 -21.59 -10.47
C ILE A 197 1.32 -21.23 -11.59
N ALA A 198 0.11 -21.80 -11.57
CA ALA A 198 -0.91 -21.48 -12.56
C ALA A 198 -1.31 -19.99 -12.50
N GLU A 199 -1.54 -19.47 -11.29
CA GLU A 199 -1.88 -18.07 -11.09
C GLU A 199 -0.74 -17.12 -11.50
N TYR A 200 0.51 -17.42 -11.14
CA TYR A 200 1.67 -16.63 -11.58
C TYR A 200 1.86 -16.64 -13.10
N ARG A 201 1.62 -17.78 -13.78
CA ARG A 201 1.66 -17.84 -15.24
C ARG A 201 0.58 -16.97 -15.87
N THR A 202 -0.62 -16.99 -15.30
CA THR A 202 -1.71 -16.12 -15.75
C THR A 202 -1.32 -14.65 -15.60
N ALA A 203 -0.79 -14.26 -14.44
CA ALA A 203 -0.30 -12.90 -14.20
C ALA A 203 0.78 -12.46 -15.21
N ALA A 204 1.79 -13.31 -15.44
CA ALA A 204 2.86 -13.05 -16.41
C ALA A 204 2.34 -12.98 -17.86
N SER A 205 1.32 -13.77 -18.21
CA SER A 205 0.70 -13.73 -19.53
C SER A 205 -0.14 -12.47 -19.74
N LEU A 206 -0.88 -12.05 -18.73
CA LEU A 206 -1.69 -10.82 -18.77
C LEU A 206 -0.82 -9.57 -18.83
N GLN A 207 0.28 -9.55 -18.09
CA GLN A 207 1.23 -8.43 -18.06
C GLN A 207 2.67 -8.93 -18.19
N PRO A 208 3.18 -9.13 -19.42
CA PRO A 208 4.53 -9.64 -19.66
C PRO A 208 5.68 -8.78 -19.10
N ASN A 209 5.38 -7.55 -18.72
CA ASN A 209 6.36 -6.63 -18.08
C ASN A 209 6.20 -6.57 -16.56
N ASP A 210 5.39 -7.42 -15.93
CA ASP A 210 5.29 -7.48 -14.48
C ASP A 210 6.43 -8.30 -13.87
N VAL A 211 7.35 -7.59 -13.23
CA VAL A 211 8.52 -8.20 -12.58
C VAL A 211 8.13 -9.18 -11.49
N ASN A 212 7.06 -8.87 -10.73
CA ASN A 212 6.64 -9.71 -9.61
C ASN A 212 6.06 -11.03 -10.09
N ALA A 213 5.30 -11.02 -11.19
CA ALA A 213 4.75 -12.23 -11.78
C ALA A 213 5.86 -13.20 -12.21
N HIS A 214 6.85 -12.72 -12.97
CA HIS A 214 8.01 -13.53 -13.38
C HIS A 214 8.84 -13.99 -12.19
N PHE A 215 9.12 -13.12 -11.23
CA PHE A 215 9.89 -13.47 -10.04
C PHE A 215 9.18 -14.54 -9.20
N ASN A 216 7.89 -14.36 -8.92
CA ASN A 216 7.09 -15.32 -8.15
C ASN A 216 6.95 -16.67 -8.90
N LEU A 217 6.77 -16.62 -10.23
CA LEU A 217 6.76 -17.83 -11.06
C LEU A 217 8.09 -18.57 -10.97
N GLY A 218 9.22 -17.84 -11.08
CA GLY A 218 10.55 -18.42 -10.91
C GLY A 218 10.73 -19.08 -9.54
N LEU A 219 10.29 -18.44 -8.45
CA LEU A 219 10.33 -19.02 -7.09
C LEU A 219 9.48 -20.32 -7.00
N GLY A 220 8.25 -20.29 -7.53
CA GLY A 220 7.38 -21.46 -7.56
C GLY A 220 7.99 -22.63 -8.35
N LEU A 221 8.59 -22.33 -9.51
CA LEU A 221 9.26 -23.34 -10.35
C LEU A 221 10.50 -23.93 -9.66
N MET A 222 11.29 -23.13 -8.93
CA MET A 222 12.41 -23.63 -8.11
C MET A 222 11.92 -24.62 -7.06
N GLU A 223 10.86 -24.28 -6.35
CA GLU A 223 10.27 -25.13 -5.33
C GLU A 223 9.70 -26.44 -5.94
N LYS A 224 9.18 -26.38 -7.16
CA LYS A 224 8.73 -27.52 -7.95
C LYS A 224 9.87 -28.32 -8.60
N ARG A 225 11.13 -27.98 -8.33
CA ARG A 225 12.34 -28.61 -8.91
C ARG A 225 12.41 -28.53 -10.44
N GLN A 226 12.01 -27.38 -10.99
CA GLN A 226 12.10 -27.04 -12.41
C GLN A 226 13.07 -25.87 -12.62
N PRO A 227 14.37 -26.04 -12.34
CA PRO A 227 15.34 -24.94 -12.28
C PRO A 227 15.57 -24.28 -13.65
N GLU A 228 15.49 -25.02 -14.75
CA GLU A 228 15.67 -24.47 -16.10
C GLU A 228 14.58 -23.44 -16.42
N ALA A 229 13.33 -23.78 -16.14
CA ALA A 229 12.22 -22.86 -16.32
C ALA A 229 12.32 -21.67 -15.36
N ALA A 230 12.70 -21.90 -14.11
CA ALA A 230 12.90 -20.83 -13.13
C ALA A 230 13.98 -19.83 -13.57
N VAL A 231 15.12 -20.30 -14.09
CA VAL A 231 16.20 -19.45 -14.62
C VAL A 231 15.68 -18.56 -15.76
N SER A 232 14.84 -19.11 -16.65
CA SER A 232 14.21 -18.31 -17.73
C SER A 232 13.37 -17.16 -17.17
N GLU A 233 12.54 -17.45 -16.17
CA GLU A 233 11.66 -16.45 -15.55
C GLU A 233 12.47 -15.40 -14.75
N PHE A 234 13.50 -15.82 -13.99
CA PHE A 234 14.38 -14.88 -13.30
C PHE A 234 15.17 -13.99 -14.27
N ARG A 235 15.61 -14.52 -15.42
CA ARG A 235 16.26 -13.71 -16.46
C ARG A 235 15.29 -12.67 -17.04
N THR A 236 14.05 -13.04 -17.29
CA THR A 236 13.00 -12.09 -17.73
C THR A 236 12.79 -11.01 -16.67
N ALA A 237 12.61 -11.39 -15.41
CA ALA A 237 12.45 -10.42 -14.32
C ALA A 237 13.67 -9.49 -14.17
N LEU A 238 14.89 -10.03 -14.33
CA LEU A 238 16.12 -9.26 -14.26
C LEU A 238 16.32 -8.32 -15.46
N HIS A 239 15.85 -8.73 -16.65
CA HIS A 239 15.84 -7.83 -17.83
C HIS A 239 14.93 -6.63 -17.59
N LEU A 240 13.78 -6.83 -16.97
CA LEU A 240 12.85 -5.76 -16.61
C LEU A 240 13.36 -4.87 -15.46
N ARG A 241 14.12 -5.45 -14.53
CA ARG A 241 14.69 -4.74 -13.37
C ARG A 241 16.16 -5.16 -13.14
N PRO A 242 17.11 -4.58 -13.90
CA PRO A 242 18.50 -5.06 -13.94
C PRO A 242 19.27 -4.97 -12.61
N ASN A 243 18.86 -4.09 -11.69
CA ASN A 243 19.55 -3.87 -10.41
C ASN A 243 18.77 -4.45 -9.20
N ASP A 244 17.89 -5.43 -9.43
CA ASP A 244 17.21 -6.10 -8.34
C ASP A 244 18.07 -7.20 -7.74
N ALA A 245 18.59 -6.94 -6.54
CA ALA A 245 19.48 -7.84 -5.82
C ALA A 245 18.79 -9.19 -5.49
N LYS A 246 17.51 -9.19 -5.15
CA LYS A 246 16.77 -10.42 -4.82
C LYS A 246 16.65 -11.34 -6.03
N ILE A 247 16.40 -10.79 -7.19
CA ILE A 247 16.33 -11.57 -8.44
C ILE A 247 17.69 -12.18 -8.74
N ARG A 248 18.79 -11.41 -8.60
CA ARG A 248 20.15 -11.90 -8.82
C ARG A 248 20.54 -13.04 -7.88
N LEU A 249 20.23 -12.91 -6.60
CA LEU A 249 20.47 -13.95 -5.61
C LEU A 249 19.76 -15.27 -5.99
N ASN A 250 18.50 -15.19 -6.36
CA ASN A 250 17.70 -16.37 -6.71
C ASN A 250 18.15 -16.97 -8.04
N LEU A 251 18.50 -16.14 -9.03
CA LEU A 251 19.08 -16.59 -10.30
C LEU A 251 20.43 -17.29 -10.07
N GLY A 252 21.32 -16.69 -9.28
CA GLY A 252 22.60 -17.28 -8.93
C GLY A 252 22.48 -18.63 -8.23
N ASN A 253 21.53 -18.74 -7.28
CA ASN A 253 21.25 -20.01 -6.60
C ASN A 253 20.67 -21.08 -7.55
N ALA A 254 19.78 -20.69 -8.45
CA ALA A 254 19.20 -21.60 -9.45
C ALA A 254 20.29 -22.12 -10.39
N LEU A 255 21.13 -21.24 -10.93
CA LEU A 255 22.26 -21.59 -11.80
C LEU A 255 23.29 -22.50 -11.09
N ALA A 256 23.59 -22.22 -9.82
CA ALA A 256 24.48 -23.07 -9.01
C ALA A 256 23.91 -24.47 -8.83
N GLY A 257 22.62 -24.58 -8.56
CA GLY A 257 21.91 -25.87 -8.47
C GLY A 257 21.94 -26.69 -9.77
N MET A 258 22.03 -26.02 -10.91
CA MET A 258 22.18 -26.65 -12.23
C MET A 258 23.65 -26.93 -12.62
N GLY A 259 24.60 -26.63 -11.74
CA GLY A 259 26.04 -26.78 -12.04
C GLY A 259 26.63 -25.73 -12.99
N GLN A 260 25.88 -24.66 -13.31
CA GLN A 260 26.35 -23.56 -14.16
C GLN A 260 27.20 -22.58 -13.33
N ARG A 261 28.37 -23.08 -12.87
CA ARG A 261 29.23 -22.42 -11.86
C ARG A 261 29.63 -21.00 -12.22
N MET A 262 30.07 -20.76 -13.48
CA MET A 262 30.54 -19.45 -13.89
C MET A 262 29.48 -18.39 -13.90
N GLU A 263 28.29 -18.70 -14.46
CA GLU A 263 27.17 -17.77 -14.50
C GLU A 263 26.63 -17.53 -13.07
N ALA A 264 26.50 -18.58 -12.26
CA ALA A 264 26.12 -18.47 -10.86
C ALA A 264 27.04 -17.52 -10.07
N ALA A 265 28.36 -17.70 -10.23
CA ALA A 265 29.35 -16.84 -9.58
C ALA A 265 29.24 -15.37 -10.04
N GLN A 266 28.96 -15.14 -11.32
CA GLN A 266 28.73 -13.80 -11.85
C GLN A 266 27.54 -13.12 -11.19
N GLU A 267 26.39 -13.79 -11.10
CA GLU A 267 25.18 -13.21 -10.51
C GLU A 267 25.34 -12.99 -9.00
N LEU A 268 25.98 -13.90 -8.27
CA LEU A 268 26.24 -13.74 -6.84
C LEU A 268 27.20 -12.58 -6.56
N ARG A 269 28.26 -12.37 -7.39
CA ARG A 269 29.13 -11.19 -7.28
C ARG A 269 28.36 -9.89 -7.51
N GLN A 270 27.42 -9.86 -8.47
CA GLN A 270 26.59 -8.68 -8.71
C GLN A 270 25.61 -8.45 -7.56
N TYR A 271 25.03 -9.51 -7.00
CA TYR A 271 24.22 -9.42 -5.77
C TYR A 271 25.00 -8.74 -4.64
N LEU A 272 26.20 -9.25 -4.33
CA LEU A 272 27.07 -8.72 -3.26
C LEU A 272 27.51 -7.26 -3.47
N ARG A 273 27.52 -6.78 -4.72
CA ARG A 273 27.81 -5.37 -5.03
C ARG A 273 26.60 -4.46 -4.84
N LEU A 274 25.38 -4.98 -4.99
CA LEU A 274 24.16 -4.20 -4.93
C LEU A 274 23.61 -4.10 -3.51
N GLU A 275 23.86 -5.11 -2.68
CA GLU A 275 23.34 -5.16 -1.30
C GLU A 275 24.31 -4.47 -0.32
N LEU A 276 23.73 -3.65 0.56
CA LEU A 276 24.46 -3.06 1.68
C LEU A 276 24.46 -4.04 2.85
N ASP A 277 25.61 -4.19 3.54
CA ASP A 277 25.68 -4.98 4.78
C ASP A 277 24.87 -4.27 5.89
N THR A 278 23.72 -4.87 6.19
CA THR A 278 22.84 -4.46 7.30
C THR A 278 22.58 -5.66 8.20
N PRO A 279 22.25 -5.44 9.49
CA PRO A 279 21.89 -6.56 10.37
C PRO A 279 20.75 -7.44 9.83
N ALA A 280 19.87 -6.86 9.00
CA ALA A 280 18.71 -7.57 8.44
C ALA A 280 19.07 -8.53 7.30
N ASN A 281 20.11 -8.24 6.50
CA ASN A 281 20.50 -9.06 5.34
C ASN A 281 21.87 -9.75 5.48
N ARG A 282 22.62 -9.51 6.56
CA ARG A 282 23.94 -10.08 6.80
C ARG A 282 24.01 -11.58 6.58
N ARG A 283 23.04 -12.32 7.09
CA ARG A 283 22.95 -13.77 6.90
C ARG A 283 22.91 -14.16 5.41
N TRP A 284 22.19 -13.41 4.60
CA TRP A 284 22.08 -13.69 3.17
C TRP A 284 23.36 -13.34 2.42
N LEU A 285 24.06 -12.27 2.84
CA LEU A 285 25.37 -11.92 2.32
C LEU A 285 26.40 -12.99 2.64
N GLU A 286 26.50 -13.45 3.89
CA GLU A 286 27.39 -14.53 4.31
C GLU A 286 27.15 -15.83 3.53
N GLN A 287 25.87 -16.19 3.31
CA GLN A 287 25.52 -17.37 2.51
C GLN A 287 25.93 -17.21 1.05
N ALA A 288 25.70 -16.03 0.47
CA ALA A 288 26.09 -15.76 -0.91
C ALA A 288 27.60 -15.78 -1.08
N GLU A 289 28.37 -15.21 -0.14
CA GLU A 289 29.83 -15.27 -0.13
C GLU A 289 30.36 -16.69 0.02
N ALA A 290 29.77 -17.48 0.91
CA ALA A 290 30.17 -18.88 1.10
C ALA A 290 29.92 -19.68 -0.19
N LYS A 291 28.75 -19.47 -0.82
CA LYS A 291 28.41 -20.13 -2.09
C LYS A 291 29.33 -19.70 -3.23
N LEU A 292 29.68 -18.41 -3.28
CA LEU A 292 30.62 -17.88 -4.27
C LEU A 292 32.00 -18.53 -4.11
N ARG A 293 32.53 -18.62 -2.89
CA ARG A 293 33.80 -19.32 -2.62
C ARG A 293 33.76 -20.79 -3.09
N GLU A 294 32.67 -21.51 -2.82
CA GLU A 294 32.47 -22.90 -3.28
C GLU A 294 32.53 -23.01 -4.83
N LEU A 295 31.89 -22.07 -5.52
CA LEU A 295 31.82 -22.02 -6.98
C LEU A 295 33.16 -21.67 -7.61
N GLU A 296 34.02 -20.91 -6.93
CA GLU A 296 35.35 -20.48 -7.41
C GLU A 296 36.47 -21.45 -7.08
N MET A 297 36.25 -22.42 -6.19
CA MET A 297 37.22 -23.48 -5.94
C MET A 297 37.42 -24.33 -7.20
N PRO A 298 38.65 -24.73 -7.50
CA PRO A 298 39.00 -25.52 -8.68
C PRO A 298 38.37 -26.90 -8.70
#